data_c43ce9baa92948b8e0c678507a8256d3
#
_entry.id   c43ce9baa92948b8e0c678507a8256d3
#
_cell.length_a   1.000
_cell.length_b   1.000
_cell.length_c   1.000
_cell.angle_alpha   90.00
_cell.angle_beta   90.00
_cell.angle_gamma   90.00
#
_symmetry.space_group_name_H-M   'P 1'
#
loop_
_entity.id
_entity.type
_entity.pdbx_description
1 polymer ?
#
loop_
_entity_poly.entity_id
_entity_poly.type
_entity_poly.pdbx_seq_one_letter_code
_entity_poly.pdbx_strand_id
1 'polypeptide(L)'
;MELLSPAGNVEKLAYAYQYGADAAYIGLRQFSLRVKADNFYADEYEQVAALKRQFPGRRLHCALNIAFHNRDIDAFLGQLDYFKLYPIDAFIVQDLGIVPILQKHFPHAQLHVSTQASVTNREAVKMYRSMGFSRVVLAREVSLAEVREIKDAVPDMEIECFAHGAMCIAYSGRCLMSAYLTGRSAQSGFCSHTCRWEYDVLADAKKLAESGALVLRERKRPDALFPVYEGDGFTAVLSSKDLRMIEHLDDMRRAGVDSLKIEGRMKSVYYVAMVTRAYRKALDALAGTITAEEAAPFIASLDEVAHRESTTGFFYGRAEADKTTVGASDSPYVLAGTVGAEYDAAQTEAVFAAGAEMIAARERERAAMHPQARAAAERDETAHPEKCPAALQKRAGWHLYPYVSLNKTDAGTELEIITPDVLKTVLTAERYVFANPKNGAILSFVNPDHDCALYTDLLIPAGALVRTKDAEYERGVVRTTGR
;
A
#
# COMPACT_ATOMS: atom_id res chain seq x y z
N MET A 1 3.91 21.86 -0.87
CA MET A 1 2.87 20.88 -1.22
C MET A 1 2.86 19.79 -0.16
N GLU A 2 1.68 19.42 0.34
CA GLU A 2 1.50 18.30 1.27
C GLU A 2 1.60 16.96 0.54
N LEU A 3 2.22 15.96 1.15
CA LEU A 3 2.22 14.57 0.68
C LEU A 3 1.20 13.76 1.49
N LEU A 4 0.10 13.36 0.85
CA LEU A 4 -0.97 12.56 1.44
C LEU A 4 -0.88 11.12 0.99
N SER A 5 -0.54 10.22 1.92
CA SER A 5 -0.35 8.78 1.66
C SER A 5 -1.53 7.93 2.12
N PRO A 6 -1.78 6.79 1.47
CA PRO A 6 -2.84 5.87 1.88
C PRO A 6 -2.42 5.05 3.11
N ALA A 7 -3.37 4.80 4.02
CA ALA A 7 -3.20 3.88 5.13
C ALA A 7 -4.43 2.97 5.26
N GLY A 8 -4.28 1.70 4.91
CA GLY A 8 -5.35 0.71 4.97
C GLY A 8 -5.49 0.04 6.34
N ASN A 9 -4.46 0.12 7.19
CA ASN A 9 -4.41 -0.37 8.56
C ASN A 9 -3.36 0.41 9.35
N VAL A 10 -3.22 0.10 10.65
CA VAL A 10 -2.28 0.79 11.57
C VAL A 10 -0.83 0.65 11.13
N GLU A 11 -0.43 -0.53 10.66
CA GLU A 11 0.93 -0.76 10.16
C GLU A 11 1.25 0.16 8.97
N LYS A 12 0.37 0.20 7.95
CA LYS A 12 0.53 1.10 6.80
C LYS A 12 0.54 2.58 7.19
N LEU A 13 -0.20 2.95 8.25
CA LEU A 13 -0.17 4.30 8.80
C LEU A 13 1.20 4.65 9.39
N ALA A 14 1.79 3.73 10.16
CA ALA A 14 3.13 3.90 10.71
C ALA A 14 4.16 4.09 9.60
N TYR A 15 4.13 3.23 8.57
CA TYR A 15 5.03 3.34 7.42
C TYR A 15 4.81 4.61 6.60
N ALA A 16 3.56 5.04 6.38
CA ALA A 16 3.29 6.30 5.70
C ALA A 16 3.98 7.48 6.41
N TYR A 17 3.83 7.59 7.72
CA TYR A 17 4.45 8.67 8.50
C TYR A 17 5.97 8.53 8.56
N GLN A 18 6.49 7.34 8.83
CA GLN A 18 7.93 7.08 8.92
C GLN A 18 8.66 7.38 7.60
N TYR A 19 8.02 7.06 6.46
CA TYR A 19 8.59 7.27 5.12
C TYR A 19 8.29 8.64 4.52
N GLY A 20 7.76 9.57 5.31
CA GLY A 20 7.76 11.00 5.01
C GLY A 20 6.44 11.61 4.56
N ALA A 21 5.30 10.93 4.73
CA ALA A 21 3.99 11.55 4.49
C ALA A 21 3.72 12.69 5.48
N ASP A 22 3.19 13.81 4.99
CA ASP A 22 2.72 14.92 5.82
C ASP A 22 1.34 14.62 6.41
N ALA A 23 0.54 13.87 5.66
CA ALA A 23 -0.77 13.39 6.06
C ALA A 23 -1.00 11.97 5.58
N ALA A 24 -1.86 11.23 6.28
CA ALA A 24 -2.33 9.92 5.82
C ALA A 24 -3.86 9.89 5.79
N TYR A 25 -4.44 9.17 4.81
CA TYR A 25 -5.88 8.97 4.77
C TYR A 25 -6.24 7.52 5.05
N ILE A 26 -7.17 7.37 6.00
CA ILE A 26 -7.69 6.10 6.49
C ILE A 26 -9.16 5.90 6.09
N GLY A 27 -9.67 4.71 6.32
CA GLY A 27 -11.12 4.45 6.36
C GLY A 27 -11.45 3.73 7.63
N LEU A 28 -12.41 4.24 8.37
CA LEU A 28 -13.01 3.51 9.46
C LEU A 28 -14.09 2.58 8.91
N ARG A 29 -14.45 1.60 9.71
CA ARG A 29 -15.38 0.52 9.35
C ARG A 29 -16.65 1.06 8.68
N GLN A 30 -17.01 0.55 7.51
CA GLN A 30 -18.28 0.70 6.78
C GLN A 30 -18.45 1.90 5.84
N PHE A 31 -17.98 3.11 6.13
CA PHE A 31 -18.39 4.33 5.41
C PHE A 31 -17.38 4.83 4.37
N SER A 32 -16.45 3.96 3.91
CA SER A 32 -15.45 4.33 2.90
C SER A 32 -15.47 3.40 1.70
N LEU A 33 -15.03 3.88 0.53
CA LEU A 33 -15.03 3.13 -0.74
C LEU A 33 -14.05 1.95 -0.80
N ARG A 34 -13.38 1.60 0.27
CA ARG A 34 -12.46 0.46 0.34
C ARG A 34 -12.83 -0.45 1.51
N VAL A 35 -14.09 -0.91 1.52
CA VAL A 35 -14.62 -1.82 2.56
C VAL A 35 -13.82 -3.12 2.66
N LYS A 36 -13.18 -3.55 1.57
CA LYS A 36 -12.28 -4.72 1.54
C LYS A 36 -10.85 -4.46 1.99
N ALA A 37 -10.44 -3.21 2.22
CA ALA A 37 -9.20 -2.95 2.93
C ALA A 37 -9.36 -3.42 4.38
N ASP A 38 -8.26 -3.72 5.05
CA ASP A 38 -8.30 -4.13 6.46
C ASP A 38 -9.08 -3.13 7.29
N ASN A 39 -8.98 -1.81 6.97
CA ASN A 39 -9.57 -0.68 7.70
C ASN A 39 -9.20 -0.69 9.19
N PHE A 40 -9.73 0.26 9.94
CA PHE A 40 -9.41 0.42 11.37
C PHE A 40 -10.57 -0.08 12.22
N TYR A 41 -10.27 -0.85 13.27
CA TYR A 41 -11.22 -1.52 14.16
C TYR A 41 -11.15 -0.98 15.62
N ALA A 42 -11.97 -1.53 16.51
CA ALA A 42 -12.36 -0.99 17.79
C ALA A 42 -11.22 -0.45 18.68
N ASP A 43 -10.12 -1.17 18.82
CA ASP A 43 -9.06 -0.83 19.80
C ASP A 43 -7.86 -0.11 19.16
N GLU A 44 -7.85 -0.01 17.83
CA GLU A 44 -6.70 0.56 17.09
C GLU A 44 -6.58 2.08 17.25
N TYR A 45 -7.61 2.74 17.78
CA TYR A 45 -7.56 4.20 18.03
C TYR A 45 -6.43 4.58 19.01
N GLU A 46 -6.09 3.73 19.98
CA GLU A 46 -4.97 3.97 20.92
C GLU A 46 -3.62 3.93 20.18
N GLN A 47 -3.44 2.94 19.29
CA GLN A 47 -2.25 2.82 18.46
C GLN A 47 -2.14 4.01 17.50
N VAL A 48 -3.24 4.43 16.88
CA VAL A 48 -3.28 5.61 16.00
C VAL A 48 -2.93 6.89 16.78
N ALA A 49 -3.47 7.05 18.00
CA ALA A 49 -3.12 8.17 18.87
C ALA A 49 -1.63 8.12 19.29
N ALA A 50 -1.09 6.95 19.54
CA ALA A 50 0.34 6.77 19.82
C ALA A 50 1.21 7.18 18.62
N LEU A 51 0.86 6.74 17.41
CA LEU A 51 1.54 7.15 16.19
C LEU A 51 1.49 8.67 15.97
N LYS A 52 0.34 9.31 16.21
CA LYS A 52 0.22 10.77 16.12
C LYS A 52 1.14 11.49 17.13
N ARG A 53 1.36 10.93 18.32
CA ARG A 53 2.32 11.47 19.29
C ARG A 53 3.78 11.24 18.89
N GLN A 54 4.06 10.07 18.28
CA GLN A 54 5.41 9.73 17.78
C GLN A 54 5.80 10.60 16.57
N PHE A 55 4.83 10.99 15.74
CA PHE A 55 5.03 11.81 14.55
C PHE A 55 4.26 13.13 14.67
N PRO A 56 4.72 14.07 15.51
CA PRO A 56 4.02 15.34 15.73
C PRO A 56 3.94 16.16 14.44
N GLY A 57 2.79 16.82 14.26
CA GLY A 57 2.51 17.62 13.05
C GLY A 57 1.97 16.83 11.86
N ARG A 58 2.01 15.50 11.86
CA ARG A 58 1.38 14.69 10.80
C ARG A 58 -0.14 14.71 10.95
N ARG A 59 -0.86 14.79 9.82
CA ARG A 59 -2.32 14.87 9.78
C ARG A 59 -2.95 13.51 9.48
N LEU A 60 -4.16 13.29 10.03
CA LEU A 60 -4.96 12.08 9.81
C LEU A 60 -6.29 12.47 9.16
N HIS A 61 -6.52 12.01 7.93
CA HIS A 61 -7.75 12.27 7.20
C HIS A 61 -8.61 11.01 7.15
N CYS A 62 -9.89 11.12 7.48
CA CYS A 62 -10.83 10.00 7.45
C CYS A 62 -11.74 10.07 6.21
N ALA A 63 -11.72 9.01 5.41
CA ALA A 63 -12.58 8.93 4.23
C ALA A 63 -13.99 8.45 4.61
N LEU A 64 -14.98 9.33 4.45
CA LEU A 64 -16.42 9.08 4.51
C LEU A 64 -17.02 9.31 3.12
N ASN A 65 -16.57 8.58 2.13
CA ASN A 65 -16.78 8.90 0.73
C ASN A 65 -17.64 7.89 -0.05
N ILE A 66 -18.51 7.16 0.65
CA ILE A 66 -19.62 6.41 0.03
C ILE A 66 -20.76 7.36 -0.32
N ALA A 67 -21.68 6.93 -1.19
CA ALA A 67 -23.01 7.51 -1.30
C ALA A 67 -23.88 6.94 -0.16
N PHE A 68 -24.33 7.79 0.75
CA PHE A 68 -25.10 7.40 1.93
C PHE A 68 -26.56 7.17 1.57
N HIS A 69 -27.08 6.00 1.89
CA HIS A 69 -28.52 5.77 2.00
C HIS A 69 -29.01 6.12 3.40
N ASN A 70 -30.31 6.32 3.59
CA ASN A 70 -30.87 6.67 4.92
C ASN A 70 -30.40 5.72 6.02
N ARG A 71 -30.39 4.40 5.78
CA ARG A 71 -29.88 3.40 6.73
C ARG A 71 -28.40 3.60 7.09
N ASP A 72 -27.60 4.12 6.16
CA ASP A 72 -26.18 4.35 6.39
C ASP A 72 -25.97 5.61 7.23
N ILE A 73 -26.87 6.61 7.09
CA ILE A 73 -26.92 7.79 7.96
C ILE A 73 -27.27 7.38 9.39
N ASP A 74 -28.30 6.55 9.57
CA ASP A 74 -28.70 6.07 10.89
C ASP A 74 -27.58 5.25 11.57
N ALA A 75 -26.91 4.38 10.78
CA ALA A 75 -25.77 3.61 11.24
C ALA A 75 -24.58 4.52 11.62
N PHE A 76 -24.31 5.57 10.85
CA PHE A 76 -23.25 6.55 11.14
C PHE A 76 -23.54 7.33 12.42
N LEU A 77 -24.76 7.79 12.59
CA LEU A 77 -25.20 8.46 13.83
C LEU A 77 -25.00 7.58 15.07
N GLY A 78 -25.25 6.27 14.95
CA GLY A 78 -25.01 5.30 16.03
C GLY A 78 -23.52 5.04 16.32
N GLN A 79 -22.60 5.49 15.46
CA GLN A 79 -21.16 5.27 15.59
C GLN A 79 -20.35 6.56 15.85
N LEU A 80 -20.99 7.69 16.06
CA LEU A 80 -20.29 8.97 16.25
C LEU A 80 -19.25 8.92 17.38
N ASP A 81 -19.57 8.26 18.51
CA ASP A 81 -18.64 8.16 19.64
C ASP A 81 -17.42 7.32 19.32
N TYR A 82 -17.57 6.27 18.49
CA TYR A 82 -16.43 5.52 17.96
C TYR A 82 -15.52 6.39 17.10
N PHE A 83 -16.08 7.21 16.20
CA PHE A 83 -15.30 8.13 15.36
C PHE A 83 -14.55 9.18 16.19
N LYS A 84 -15.12 9.64 17.32
CA LYS A 84 -14.48 10.61 18.23
C LYS A 84 -13.25 10.05 18.96
N LEU A 85 -13.10 8.72 19.04
CA LEU A 85 -11.91 8.11 19.64
C LEU A 85 -10.66 8.32 18.77
N TYR A 86 -10.84 8.52 17.46
CA TYR A 86 -9.72 8.74 16.55
C TYR A 86 -9.35 10.21 16.45
N PRO A 87 -8.05 10.56 16.45
CA PRO A 87 -7.57 11.95 16.33
C PRO A 87 -7.65 12.44 14.88
N ILE A 88 -8.87 12.53 14.34
CA ILE A 88 -9.14 12.90 12.95
C ILE A 88 -9.00 14.41 12.78
N ASP A 89 -8.14 14.83 11.84
CA ASP A 89 -7.92 16.24 11.50
C ASP A 89 -8.86 16.71 10.36
N ALA A 90 -9.28 15.78 9.46
CA ALA A 90 -10.19 16.10 8.36
C ALA A 90 -11.03 14.90 7.92
N PHE A 91 -12.23 15.17 7.40
CA PHE A 91 -13.08 14.19 6.73
C PHE A 91 -13.10 14.41 5.22
N ILE A 92 -12.92 13.34 4.44
CA ILE A 92 -13.02 13.36 2.97
C ILE A 92 -14.40 12.84 2.59
N VAL A 93 -15.27 13.72 2.08
CA VAL A 93 -16.71 13.51 1.96
C VAL A 93 -17.17 13.74 0.52
N GLN A 94 -18.10 12.92 0.04
CA GLN A 94 -18.81 13.20 -1.23
C GLN A 94 -20.31 13.53 -1.02
N ASP A 95 -20.93 12.92 -0.02
CA ASP A 95 -22.36 13.05 0.25
C ASP A 95 -22.64 14.28 1.09
N LEU A 96 -23.41 15.22 0.54
CA LEU A 96 -23.73 16.47 1.24
C LEU A 96 -24.65 16.26 2.43
N GLY A 97 -25.41 15.16 2.48
CA GLY A 97 -26.33 14.86 3.57
C GLY A 97 -25.67 14.69 4.94
N ILE A 98 -24.38 14.26 4.94
CA ILE A 98 -23.63 14.09 6.22
C ILE A 98 -22.87 15.34 6.67
N VAL A 99 -22.76 16.37 5.82
CA VAL A 99 -22.00 17.59 6.15
C VAL A 99 -22.51 18.29 7.41
N PRO A 100 -23.83 18.56 7.60
CA PRO A 100 -24.33 19.17 8.81
C PRO A 100 -24.06 18.32 10.08
N ILE A 101 -24.06 16.99 9.94
CA ILE A 101 -23.76 16.06 11.05
C ILE A 101 -22.29 16.21 11.45
N LEU A 102 -21.37 16.23 10.47
CA LEU A 102 -19.95 16.40 10.73
C LEU A 102 -19.64 17.77 11.36
N GLN A 103 -20.19 18.85 10.82
CA GLN A 103 -20.02 20.19 11.36
C GLN A 103 -20.50 20.30 12.81
N LYS A 104 -21.60 19.63 13.16
CA LYS A 104 -22.15 19.60 14.52
C LYS A 104 -21.30 18.78 15.49
N HIS A 105 -20.87 17.58 15.08
CA HIS A 105 -20.26 16.59 15.99
C HIS A 105 -18.73 16.58 15.98
N PHE A 106 -18.10 17.16 14.93
CA PHE A 106 -16.66 17.26 14.74
C PHE A 106 -16.24 18.68 14.32
N PRO A 107 -16.55 19.71 15.12
CA PRO A 107 -16.35 21.12 14.73
C PRO A 107 -14.88 21.51 14.50
N HIS A 108 -13.93 20.69 15.01
CA HIS A 108 -12.50 20.91 14.84
C HIS A 108 -11.91 20.24 13.59
N ALA A 109 -12.62 19.29 13.00
CA ALA A 109 -12.16 18.59 11.82
C ALA A 109 -12.49 19.36 10.53
N GLN A 110 -11.52 19.46 9.64
CA GLN A 110 -11.73 20.07 8.32
C GLN A 110 -12.61 19.18 7.44
N LEU A 111 -13.30 19.81 6.49
CA LEU A 111 -14.07 19.09 5.47
C LEU A 111 -13.37 19.20 4.12
N HIS A 112 -13.06 18.05 3.52
CA HIS A 112 -12.46 17.91 2.20
C HIS A 112 -13.44 17.27 1.24
N VAL A 113 -13.64 17.87 0.07
CA VAL A 113 -14.51 17.30 -0.98
C VAL A 113 -13.79 16.10 -1.59
N SER A 114 -14.44 14.93 -1.60
CA SER A 114 -13.90 13.74 -2.25
C SER A 114 -13.87 13.88 -3.78
N THR A 115 -12.88 13.28 -4.43
CA THR A 115 -12.87 13.10 -5.90
C THR A 115 -14.13 12.40 -6.42
N GLN A 116 -14.84 11.66 -5.58
CA GLN A 116 -16.10 11.00 -5.92
C GLN A 116 -17.25 12.00 -6.20
N ALA A 117 -17.11 13.24 -5.77
CA ALA A 117 -18.03 14.33 -6.13
C ALA A 117 -17.84 14.83 -7.57
N SER A 118 -16.84 14.32 -8.30
CA SER A 118 -16.56 14.65 -9.71
C SER A 118 -16.37 16.16 -9.97
N VAL A 119 -15.65 16.85 -9.09
CA VAL A 119 -15.41 18.30 -9.22
C VAL A 119 -14.38 18.57 -10.31
N THR A 120 -14.79 19.31 -11.35
CA THR A 120 -13.97 19.60 -12.53
C THR A 120 -13.91 21.09 -12.90
N ASN A 121 -14.58 21.97 -12.15
CA ASN A 121 -14.67 23.37 -12.52
C ASN A 121 -14.72 24.31 -11.31
N ARG A 122 -14.33 25.56 -11.53
CA ARG A 122 -14.24 26.60 -10.50
C ARG A 122 -15.59 26.95 -9.83
N GLU A 123 -16.71 26.85 -10.54
CA GLU A 123 -18.00 27.21 -9.95
C GLU A 123 -18.45 26.16 -8.93
N ALA A 124 -18.19 24.87 -9.19
CA ALA A 124 -18.38 23.82 -8.22
C ALA A 124 -17.50 24.02 -6.97
N VAL A 125 -16.22 24.41 -7.17
CA VAL A 125 -15.30 24.70 -6.06
C VAL A 125 -15.79 25.87 -5.21
N LYS A 126 -16.27 26.97 -5.82
CA LYS A 126 -16.89 28.10 -5.10
C LYS A 126 -18.08 27.65 -4.25
N MET A 127 -18.92 26.77 -4.81
CA MET A 127 -20.08 26.24 -4.10
C MET A 127 -19.65 25.40 -2.88
N TYR A 128 -18.72 24.49 -3.02
CA TYR A 128 -18.20 23.72 -1.89
C TYR A 128 -17.55 24.60 -0.81
N ARG A 129 -16.80 25.62 -1.23
CA ARG A 129 -16.26 26.61 -0.29
C ARG A 129 -17.35 27.29 0.52
N SER A 130 -18.46 27.70 -0.11
CA SER A 130 -19.61 28.33 0.59
C SER A 130 -20.29 27.40 1.60
N MET A 131 -20.14 26.10 1.46
CA MET A 131 -20.61 25.07 2.38
C MET A 131 -19.64 24.79 3.55
N GLY A 132 -18.49 25.45 3.60
CA GLY A 132 -17.49 25.29 4.68
C GLY A 132 -16.44 24.24 4.41
N PHE A 133 -16.29 23.76 3.18
CA PHE A 133 -15.15 22.91 2.81
C PHE A 133 -13.87 23.75 2.66
N SER A 134 -12.75 23.22 3.19
CA SER A 134 -11.44 23.86 3.11
C SER A 134 -10.57 23.34 1.98
N ARG A 135 -10.88 22.14 1.45
CA ARG A 135 -10.11 21.47 0.41
C ARG A 135 -11.03 20.76 -0.58
N VAL A 136 -10.59 20.70 -1.83
CA VAL A 136 -11.24 19.88 -2.86
C VAL A 136 -10.24 18.90 -3.48
N VAL A 137 -10.58 17.61 -3.48
CA VAL A 137 -9.87 16.59 -4.27
C VAL A 137 -10.49 16.59 -5.66
N LEU A 138 -9.79 17.19 -6.63
CA LEU A 138 -10.30 17.29 -8.00
C LEU A 138 -10.50 15.91 -8.64
N ALA A 139 -11.40 15.87 -9.59
CA ALA A 139 -11.55 14.72 -10.45
C ALA A 139 -10.26 14.49 -11.26
N ARG A 140 -9.97 13.22 -11.60
CA ARG A 140 -8.74 12.87 -12.34
C ARG A 140 -8.75 13.33 -13.79
N GLU A 141 -9.89 13.75 -14.28
CA GLU A 141 -10.14 14.21 -15.64
C GLU A 141 -9.76 15.67 -15.89
N VAL A 142 -9.29 16.38 -14.85
CA VAL A 142 -8.91 17.81 -14.91
C VAL A 142 -7.47 17.94 -15.37
N SER A 143 -7.21 18.84 -16.34
CA SER A 143 -5.88 19.20 -16.82
C SER A 143 -5.19 20.20 -15.88
N LEU A 144 -3.84 20.30 -15.96
CA LEU A 144 -3.08 21.31 -15.18
C LEU A 144 -3.50 22.74 -15.48
N ALA A 145 -3.91 23.03 -16.71
CA ALA A 145 -4.45 24.35 -17.10
C ALA A 145 -5.74 24.67 -16.35
N GLU A 146 -6.68 23.69 -16.29
CA GLU A 146 -7.92 23.84 -15.54
C GLU A 146 -7.70 23.91 -14.03
N VAL A 147 -6.72 23.14 -13.47
CA VAL A 147 -6.31 23.27 -12.08
C VAL A 147 -5.89 24.71 -11.78
N ARG A 148 -5.09 25.31 -12.66
CA ARG A 148 -4.64 26.70 -12.52
C ARG A 148 -5.82 27.68 -12.55
N GLU A 149 -6.73 27.54 -13.50
CA GLU A 149 -7.93 28.38 -13.60
C GLU A 149 -8.81 28.27 -12.34
N ILE A 150 -8.95 27.07 -11.78
CA ILE A 150 -9.67 26.81 -10.53
C ILE A 150 -8.98 27.53 -9.37
N LYS A 151 -7.65 27.38 -9.24
CA LYS A 151 -6.87 27.98 -8.14
C LYS A 151 -6.89 29.49 -8.20
N ASP A 152 -6.75 30.07 -9.39
CA ASP A 152 -6.82 31.52 -9.59
C ASP A 152 -8.21 32.10 -9.24
N ALA A 153 -9.28 31.33 -9.49
CA ALA A 153 -10.65 31.75 -9.18
C ALA A 153 -11.02 31.58 -7.68
N VAL A 154 -10.36 30.68 -6.95
CA VAL A 154 -10.63 30.38 -5.53
C VAL A 154 -9.29 30.15 -4.80
N PRO A 155 -8.49 31.19 -4.64
CA PRO A 155 -7.08 31.05 -4.16
C PRO A 155 -6.95 30.51 -2.73
N ASP A 156 -7.96 30.70 -1.90
CA ASP A 156 -8.03 30.24 -0.51
C ASP A 156 -8.62 28.83 -0.34
N MET A 157 -9.07 28.17 -1.41
CA MET A 157 -9.41 26.74 -1.41
C MET A 157 -8.15 25.92 -1.65
N GLU A 158 -7.87 24.95 -0.77
CA GLU A 158 -6.80 24.00 -1.02
C GLU A 158 -7.20 23.02 -2.15
N ILE A 159 -6.30 22.85 -3.10
CA ILE A 159 -6.47 21.92 -4.24
C ILE A 159 -5.63 20.68 -4.01
N GLU A 160 -6.28 19.53 -3.96
CA GLU A 160 -5.66 18.21 -3.86
C GLU A 160 -5.83 17.46 -5.17
N CYS A 161 -4.73 16.92 -5.72
CA CYS A 161 -4.75 16.11 -6.93
C CYS A 161 -4.12 14.74 -6.67
N PHE A 162 -4.65 13.70 -7.32
CA PHE A 162 -3.95 12.43 -7.37
C PHE A 162 -2.65 12.59 -8.16
N ALA A 163 -1.56 12.05 -7.63
CA ALA A 163 -0.24 12.11 -8.26
C ALA A 163 0.33 10.73 -8.60
N HIS A 164 -0.17 9.65 -7.97
CA HIS A 164 0.35 8.31 -8.18
C HIS A 164 -0.71 7.24 -7.96
N GLY A 165 -0.56 6.14 -8.69
CA GLY A 165 -1.28 4.88 -8.50
C GLY A 165 -2.44 4.66 -9.47
N ALA A 166 -3.30 3.74 -9.13
CA ALA A 166 -4.29 3.20 -10.03
C ALA A 166 -5.31 4.23 -10.55
N MET A 167 -5.46 4.31 -11.87
CA MET A 167 -6.54 5.04 -12.53
C MET A 167 -7.79 4.17 -12.69
N CYS A 168 -8.96 4.82 -12.78
CA CYS A 168 -10.22 4.18 -13.20
C CYS A 168 -10.50 4.46 -14.68
N ILE A 169 -11.12 3.49 -15.36
CA ILE A 169 -11.60 3.69 -16.74
C ILE A 169 -12.86 4.57 -16.81
N ALA A 170 -13.61 4.63 -15.73
CA ALA A 170 -14.79 5.46 -15.61
C ALA A 170 -14.47 6.81 -14.98
N TYR A 171 -15.28 7.82 -15.28
CA TYR A 171 -15.23 9.12 -14.60
C TYR A 171 -15.19 8.96 -13.09
N SER A 172 -14.47 9.84 -12.44
CA SER A 172 -14.33 9.88 -10.99
C SER A 172 -15.70 9.90 -10.31
N GLY A 173 -16.00 8.86 -9.50
CA GLY A 173 -17.28 8.72 -8.80
C GLY A 173 -18.49 8.26 -9.65
N ARG A 174 -18.32 7.92 -10.93
CA ARG A 174 -19.43 7.62 -11.87
C ARG A 174 -19.39 6.19 -12.44
N CYS A 175 -18.70 5.24 -11.78
CA CYS A 175 -18.58 3.89 -12.30
C CYS A 175 -19.77 3.01 -11.89
N LEU A 176 -20.47 2.46 -12.88
CA LEU A 176 -21.53 1.45 -12.70
C LEU A 176 -21.11 0.03 -13.11
N MET A 177 -19.95 -0.15 -13.76
CA MET A 177 -19.53 -1.43 -14.33
C MET A 177 -19.51 -2.56 -13.31
N SER A 178 -18.94 -2.31 -12.13
CA SER A 178 -18.90 -3.31 -11.05
C SER A 178 -20.30 -3.72 -10.58
N ALA A 179 -21.22 -2.75 -10.43
CA ALA A 179 -22.59 -3.03 -10.03
C ALA A 179 -23.33 -3.80 -11.14
N TYR A 180 -23.14 -3.42 -12.41
CA TYR A 180 -23.78 -4.05 -13.54
C TYR A 180 -23.34 -5.51 -13.74
N LEU A 181 -22.01 -5.76 -13.70
CA LEU A 181 -21.47 -7.09 -13.98
C LEU A 181 -21.53 -8.07 -12.77
N THR A 182 -21.58 -7.56 -11.54
CA THR A 182 -21.42 -8.40 -10.33
C THR A 182 -22.43 -8.11 -9.21
N GLY A 183 -23.34 -7.16 -9.40
CA GLY A 183 -24.23 -6.68 -8.34
C GLY A 183 -23.52 -5.90 -7.22
N ARG A 184 -22.20 -5.64 -7.33
CA ARG A 184 -21.39 -4.96 -6.31
C ARG A 184 -21.17 -3.50 -6.68
N SER A 185 -21.79 -2.58 -5.95
CA SER A 185 -21.67 -1.15 -6.19
C SER A 185 -20.28 -0.62 -5.83
N ALA A 186 -19.59 -0.03 -6.80
CA ALA A 186 -18.33 0.69 -6.56
C ALA A 186 -18.55 1.93 -5.69
N GLN A 187 -19.74 2.55 -5.74
CA GLN A 187 -20.10 3.74 -4.98
C GLN A 187 -20.43 3.43 -3.50
N SER A 188 -20.70 2.16 -3.18
CA SER A 188 -20.88 1.67 -1.81
C SER A 188 -19.66 0.94 -1.27
N GLY A 189 -18.50 1.05 -1.93
CA GLY A 189 -17.23 0.47 -1.46
C GLY A 189 -16.92 -0.95 -1.92
N PHE A 190 -17.79 -1.58 -2.73
CA PHE A 190 -17.67 -2.99 -3.13
C PHE A 190 -17.17 -3.19 -4.57
N CYS A 191 -16.31 -2.31 -5.07
CA CYS A 191 -15.76 -2.43 -6.42
C CYS A 191 -15.09 -3.80 -6.63
N SER A 192 -15.53 -4.54 -7.65
CA SER A 192 -15.01 -5.87 -8.01
C SER A 192 -13.83 -5.79 -8.97
N HIS A 193 -13.40 -4.58 -9.34
CA HIS A 193 -12.33 -4.33 -10.32
C HIS A 193 -12.57 -5.02 -11.67
N THR A 194 -13.82 -5.12 -12.10
CA THR A 194 -14.23 -5.79 -13.35
C THR A 194 -13.54 -5.24 -14.59
N CYS A 195 -13.19 -3.96 -14.60
CA CYS A 195 -12.40 -3.35 -15.67
C CYS A 195 -10.95 -3.86 -15.77
N ARG A 196 -10.50 -4.69 -14.82
CA ARG A 196 -9.14 -5.27 -14.75
C ARG A 196 -9.14 -6.79 -14.81
N TRP A 197 -10.30 -7.41 -15.07
CA TRP A 197 -10.38 -8.84 -15.27
C TRP A 197 -9.75 -9.21 -16.62
N GLU A 198 -9.25 -10.42 -16.70
CA GLU A 198 -8.80 -11.00 -17.96
C GLU A 198 -10.01 -11.53 -18.73
N TYR A 199 -10.18 -11.05 -19.96
CA TYR A 199 -11.28 -11.45 -20.85
C TYR A 199 -10.73 -12.11 -22.10
N ASP A 200 -11.33 -13.23 -22.51
CA ASP A 200 -11.13 -13.81 -23.83
C ASP A 200 -12.17 -13.26 -24.80
N VAL A 201 -11.73 -12.83 -25.98
CA VAL A 201 -12.64 -12.46 -27.06
C VAL A 201 -13.09 -13.76 -27.75
N LEU A 202 -14.35 -14.09 -27.64
CA LEU A 202 -14.94 -15.21 -28.33
C LEU A 202 -15.60 -14.75 -29.61
N ALA A 203 -14.96 -15.02 -30.74
CA ALA A 203 -15.56 -14.90 -32.06
C ALA A 203 -16.33 -16.17 -32.40
N ASP A 204 -17.62 -16.25 -32.16
CA ASP A 204 -18.47 -17.26 -32.77
C ASP A 204 -18.80 -16.81 -34.20
N ALA A 205 -18.13 -17.41 -35.18
CA ALA A 205 -18.27 -17.04 -36.58
C ALA A 205 -19.73 -17.08 -37.09
N LYS A 206 -20.59 -17.91 -36.51
CA LYS A 206 -22.03 -17.95 -36.82
C LYS A 206 -22.79 -16.79 -36.19
N LYS A 207 -22.51 -16.45 -34.94
CA LYS A 207 -23.16 -15.34 -34.23
C LYS A 207 -22.63 -13.98 -34.69
N LEU A 208 -21.36 -13.89 -35.11
CA LEU A 208 -20.81 -12.68 -35.71
C LEU A 208 -21.51 -12.33 -37.04
N ALA A 209 -21.84 -13.38 -37.84
CA ALA A 209 -22.58 -13.19 -39.10
C ALA A 209 -24.04 -12.77 -38.89
N GLU A 210 -24.63 -13.11 -37.77
CA GLU A 210 -26.06 -12.84 -37.45
C GLU A 210 -26.26 -11.56 -36.62
N SER A 211 -25.31 -11.16 -35.76
CA SER A 211 -25.49 -10.04 -34.80
C SER A 211 -24.38 -9.02 -34.73
N GLY A 212 -23.22 -9.27 -35.36
CA GLY A 212 -22.04 -8.39 -35.26
C GLY A 212 -21.45 -8.20 -33.84
N ALA A 213 -21.86 -9.02 -32.88
CA ALA A 213 -21.47 -8.83 -31.49
C ALA A 213 -20.25 -9.64 -31.11
N LEU A 214 -19.17 -8.96 -30.69
CA LEU A 214 -18.07 -9.57 -29.97
C LEU A 214 -18.49 -9.91 -28.54
N VAL A 215 -18.00 -11.04 -28.00
CA VAL A 215 -18.29 -11.48 -26.63
C VAL A 215 -16.98 -11.68 -25.88
N LEU A 216 -16.84 -11.05 -24.72
CA LEU A 216 -15.75 -11.27 -23.81
C LEU A 216 -16.12 -12.36 -22.81
N ARG A 217 -15.17 -13.24 -22.52
CA ARG A 217 -15.27 -14.25 -21.46
C ARG A 217 -14.13 -14.02 -20.46
N GLU A 218 -14.47 -13.88 -19.19
CA GLU A 218 -13.47 -13.79 -18.13
C GLU A 218 -12.90 -15.20 -17.86
N ARG A 219 -11.56 -15.35 -17.94
CA ARG A 219 -10.90 -16.66 -17.87
C ARG A 219 -11.16 -17.47 -16.61
N LYS A 220 -11.28 -16.81 -15.46
CA LYS A 220 -11.57 -17.46 -14.17
C LYS A 220 -13.05 -17.76 -13.96
N ARG A 221 -13.92 -17.32 -14.90
CA ARG A 221 -15.38 -17.48 -14.89
C ARG A 221 -15.88 -17.83 -16.29
N PRO A 222 -15.55 -19.02 -16.80
CA PRO A 222 -15.78 -19.38 -18.21
C PRO A 222 -17.25 -19.38 -18.62
N ASP A 223 -18.17 -19.48 -17.67
CA ASP A 223 -19.63 -19.47 -17.91
C ASP A 223 -20.21 -18.05 -17.99
N ALA A 224 -19.42 -17.00 -17.63
CA ALA A 224 -19.84 -15.61 -17.68
C ALA A 224 -19.42 -14.97 -19.01
N LEU A 225 -20.39 -14.71 -19.88
CA LEU A 225 -20.20 -14.08 -21.19
C LEU A 225 -20.65 -12.63 -21.13
N PHE A 226 -19.81 -11.70 -21.60
CA PHE A 226 -20.12 -10.27 -21.62
C PHE A 226 -20.06 -9.74 -23.05
N PRO A 227 -21.16 -9.11 -23.56
CA PRO A 227 -21.14 -8.52 -24.90
C PRO A 227 -20.20 -7.32 -24.96
N VAL A 228 -19.43 -7.23 -26.04
CA VAL A 228 -18.62 -6.05 -26.40
C VAL A 228 -19.36 -5.30 -27.46
N TYR A 229 -19.53 -4.02 -27.27
CA TYR A 229 -20.06 -3.13 -28.30
C TYR A 229 -18.91 -2.35 -28.93
N GLU A 230 -18.72 -2.51 -30.26
CA GLU A 230 -17.98 -1.56 -31.07
C GLU A 230 -18.96 -0.50 -31.55
N GLY A 231 -18.69 0.76 -31.22
CA GLY A 231 -19.37 1.91 -31.80
C GLY A 231 -18.39 2.73 -32.62
N ASP A 232 -18.90 3.62 -33.46
CA ASP A 232 -18.07 4.55 -34.26
C ASP A 232 -17.11 5.33 -33.33
N GLY A 233 -15.84 4.90 -33.31
CA GLY A 233 -14.74 5.58 -32.62
C GLY A 233 -14.43 5.11 -31.19
N PHE A 234 -14.98 3.98 -30.71
CA PHE A 234 -14.55 3.42 -29.41
C PHE A 234 -14.66 1.89 -29.35
N THR A 235 -13.64 1.26 -28.75
CA THR A 235 -13.67 -0.14 -28.30
C THR A 235 -13.54 -0.14 -26.78
N ALA A 236 -14.42 -0.83 -26.07
CA ALA A 236 -14.34 -0.94 -24.61
C ALA A 236 -13.29 -1.97 -24.19
N VAL A 237 -12.01 -1.63 -24.25
CA VAL A 237 -10.93 -2.39 -23.65
C VAL A 237 -10.53 -1.75 -22.31
N LEU A 238 -10.46 -2.51 -21.24
CA LEU A 238 -10.91 -2.15 -19.91
C LEU A 238 -9.79 -1.85 -18.88
N SER A 239 -8.48 -1.87 -19.23
CA SER A 239 -7.43 -1.62 -18.26
C SER A 239 -6.75 -0.27 -18.49
N SER A 240 -6.95 0.67 -17.57
CA SER A 240 -6.23 1.95 -17.57
C SER A 240 -4.80 1.76 -17.06
N LYS A 241 -3.87 2.58 -17.57
CA LYS A 241 -2.51 2.73 -17.03
C LYS A 241 -2.54 3.30 -15.60
N ASP A 242 -1.43 3.16 -14.87
CA ASP A 242 -1.29 3.79 -13.56
C ASP A 242 -0.79 5.23 -13.69
N LEU A 243 -1.33 6.13 -12.86
CA LEU A 243 -0.91 7.53 -12.82
C LEU A 243 0.48 7.63 -12.19
N ARG A 244 1.37 8.42 -12.79
CA ARG A 244 2.69 8.77 -12.26
C ARG A 244 3.06 10.20 -12.64
N MET A 245 3.13 11.07 -11.64
CA MET A 245 3.39 12.50 -11.81
C MET A 245 4.67 12.95 -11.09
N ILE A 246 5.49 12.03 -10.61
CA ILE A 246 6.66 12.36 -9.78
C ILE A 246 7.69 13.20 -10.54
N GLU A 247 7.82 13.01 -11.84
CA GLU A 247 8.69 13.78 -12.72
C GLU A 247 8.12 15.17 -13.07
N HIS A 248 6.85 15.43 -12.71
CA HIS A 248 6.09 16.62 -13.08
C HIS A 248 5.62 17.44 -11.86
N LEU A 249 6.26 17.28 -10.70
CA LEU A 249 5.83 17.95 -9.47
C LEU A 249 5.95 19.48 -9.53
N ASP A 250 6.91 20.03 -10.30
CA ASP A 250 7.03 21.45 -10.49
C ASP A 250 5.85 22.03 -11.31
N ASP A 251 5.39 21.31 -12.32
CA ASP A 251 4.20 21.70 -13.09
C ASP A 251 2.94 21.67 -12.23
N MET A 252 2.79 20.64 -11.37
CA MET A 252 1.68 20.57 -10.40
C MET A 252 1.74 21.75 -9.41
N ARG A 253 2.93 22.07 -8.89
CA ARG A 253 3.15 23.22 -8.00
C ARG A 253 2.79 24.54 -8.69
N ARG A 254 3.25 24.74 -9.93
CA ARG A 254 2.93 25.93 -10.73
C ARG A 254 1.44 26.05 -11.05
N ALA A 255 0.75 24.92 -11.24
CA ALA A 255 -0.69 24.89 -11.42
C ALA A 255 -1.47 25.25 -10.15
N GLY A 256 -0.80 25.29 -8.98
CA GLY A 256 -1.41 25.65 -7.70
C GLY A 256 -1.98 24.46 -6.93
N VAL A 257 -1.43 23.26 -7.14
CA VAL A 257 -1.75 22.08 -6.32
C VAL A 257 -1.14 22.24 -4.93
N ASP A 258 -1.95 22.14 -3.89
CA ASP A 258 -1.55 22.24 -2.49
C ASP A 258 -1.21 20.87 -1.86
N SER A 259 -1.87 19.80 -2.30
CA SER A 259 -1.69 18.45 -1.76
C SER A 259 -1.62 17.40 -2.86
N LEU A 260 -0.62 16.52 -2.76
CA LEU A 260 -0.41 15.37 -3.64
C LEU A 260 -0.96 14.10 -2.99
N LYS A 261 -1.93 13.46 -3.64
CA LYS A 261 -2.54 12.23 -3.14
C LYS A 261 -2.00 10.99 -3.83
N ILE A 262 -1.53 10.03 -3.04
CA ILE A 262 -1.15 8.70 -3.52
C ILE A 262 -2.36 7.77 -3.40
N GLU A 263 -2.76 7.09 -4.48
CA GLU A 263 -3.76 6.02 -4.44
C GLU A 263 -3.10 4.70 -4.05
N GLY A 264 -3.72 3.93 -3.15
CA GLY A 264 -3.17 2.63 -2.80
C GLY A 264 -3.56 2.06 -1.44
N ARG A 265 -4.71 2.40 -0.88
CA ARG A 265 -5.15 1.94 0.46
C ARG A 265 -5.19 0.41 0.61
N MET A 266 -5.42 -0.32 -0.50
CA MET A 266 -5.39 -1.78 -0.56
C MET A 266 -4.01 -2.35 -0.95
N LYS A 267 -3.04 -1.51 -1.21
CA LYS A 267 -1.69 -1.93 -1.57
C LYS A 267 -0.90 -2.40 -0.34
N SER A 268 0.22 -3.10 -0.57
CA SER A 268 1.10 -3.61 0.49
C SER A 268 1.79 -2.49 1.27
N VAL A 269 2.33 -2.80 2.44
CA VAL A 269 3.22 -1.93 3.22
C VAL A 269 4.40 -1.48 2.37
N TYR A 270 5.00 -2.40 1.60
CA TYR A 270 6.11 -2.10 0.70
C TYR A 270 5.77 -1.00 -0.32
N TYR A 271 4.60 -1.10 -0.96
CA TYR A 271 4.14 -0.05 -1.88
C TYR A 271 3.99 1.30 -1.17
N VAL A 272 3.32 1.33 -0.01
CA VAL A 272 3.10 2.57 0.74
C VAL A 272 4.43 3.22 1.11
N ALA A 273 5.35 2.46 1.66
CA ALA A 273 6.67 2.95 2.07
C ALA A 273 7.48 3.48 0.87
N MET A 274 7.63 2.67 -0.18
CA MET A 274 8.47 3.01 -1.34
C MET A 274 7.94 4.22 -2.11
N VAL A 275 6.63 4.26 -2.38
CA VAL A 275 6.02 5.39 -3.11
C VAL A 275 6.07 6.66 -2.26
N THR A 276 5.73 6.58 -0.97
CA THR A 276 5.80 7.73 -0.06
C THR A 276 7.22 8.29 0.01
N ARG A 277 8.23 7.43 0.17
CA ARG A 277 9.64 7.81 0.21
C ARG A 277 10.08 8.53 -1.07
N ALA A 278 9.78 7.95 -2.21
CA ALA A 278 10.17 8.53 -3.50
C ALA A 278 9.55 9.92 -3.69
N TYR A 279 8.25 10.08 -3.43
CA TYR A 279 7.59 11.38 -3.49
C TYR A 279 8.10 12.35 -2.45
N ARG A 280 8.45 11.90 -1.23
CA ARG A 280 9.08 12.77 -0.22
C ARG A 280 10.42 13.30 -0.71
N LYS A 281 11.32 12.45 -1.20
CA LYS A 281 12.62 12.87 -1.75
C LYS A 281 12.48 13.78 -2.97
N ALA A 282 11.51 13.53 -3.84
CA ALA A 282 11.22 14.41 -4.97
C ALA A 282 10.72 15.81 -4.50
N LEU A 283 9.86 15.85 -3.48
CA LEU A 283 9.40 17.10 -2.87
C LEU A 283 10.51 17.84 -2.14
N ASP A 284 11.42 17.13 -1.47
CA ASP A 284 12.59 17.71 -0.81
C ASP A 284 13.57 18.33 -1.83
N ALA A 285 13.77 17.67 -2.97
CA ALA A 285 14.54 18.24 -4.08
C ALA A 285 13.84 19.48 -4.67
N LEU A 286 12.53 19.44 -4.87
CA LEU A 286 11.75 20.58 -5.36
C LEU A 286 11.78 21.76 -4.38
N ALA A 287 11.90 21.50 -3.09
CA ALA A 287 12.07 22.51 -2.03
C ALA A 287 13.52 23.00 -1.88
N GLY A 288 14.49 22.32 -2.52
CA GLY A 288 15.91 22.66 -2.43
C GLY A 288 16.59 22.18 -1.12
N THR A 289 15.96 21.26 -0.38
CA THR A 289 16.54 20.68 0.84
C THR A 289 17.54 19.57 0.55
N ILE A 290 17.39 18.91 -0.59
CA ILE A 290 18.36 17.98 -1.18
C ILE A 290 18.53 18.32 -2.67
N THR A 291 19.55 17.77 -3.32
CA THR A 291 19.75 17.95 -4.75
C THR A 291 18.88 17.00 -5.58
N ALA A 292 18.70 17.30 -6.87
CA ALA A 292 18.01 16.41 -7.80
C ALA A 292 18.75 15.07 -7.97
N GLU A 293 20.10 15.12 -7.94
CA GLU A 293 20.96 13.94 -8.02
C GLU A 293 20.78 13.00 -6.81
N GLU A 294 20.61 13.56 -5.62
CA GLU A 294 20.33 12.80 -4.39
C GLU A 294 18.93 12.17 -4.43
N ALA A 295 17.95 12.85 -5.02
CA ALA A 295 16.58 12.33 -5.14
C ALA A 295 16.43 11.26 -6.25
N ALA A 296 17.20 11.36 -7.33
CA ALA A 296 17.05 10.55 -8.53
C ALA A 296 17.03 9.02 -8.28
N PRO A 297 17.91 8.43 -7.45
CA PRO A 297 17.86 6.99 -7.16
C PRO A 297 16.57 6.56 -6.45
N PHE A 298 16.01 7.40 -5.59
CA PHE A 298 14.74 7.12 -4.90
C PHE A 298 13.56 7.20 -5.86
N ILE A 299 13.58 8.14 -6.81
CA ILE A 299 12.57 8.25 -7.86
C ILE A 299 12.62 7.01 -8.77
N ALA A 300 13.81 6.61 -9.20
CA ALA A 300 14.01 5.41 -10.02
C ALA A 300 13.55 4.12 -9.31
N SER A 301 13.63 4.06 -7.98
CA SER A 301 13.17 2.89 -7.22
C SER A 301 11.66 2.63 -7.31
N LEU A 302 10.87 3.56 -7.87
CA LEU A 302 9.46 3.32 -8.16
C LEU A 302 9.24 2.24 -9.23
N ASP A 303 10.19 2.05 -10.14
CA ASP A 303 10.12 0.99 -11.17
C ASP A 303 10.34 -0.42 -10.57
N GLU A 304 10.80 -0.48 -9.31
CA GLU A 304 10.94 -1.72 -8.56
C GLU A 304 9.66 -2.11 -7.78
N VAL A 305 8.65 -1.24 -7.75
CA VAL A 305 7.37 -1.48 -7.07
C VAL A 305 6.34 -1.95 -8.09
N ALA A 306 5.51 -2.92 -7.73
CA ALA A 306 4.50 -3.48 -8.62
C ALA A 306 3.54 -2.40 -9.16
N HIS A 307 3.66 -2.09 -10.46
CA HIS A 307 2.84 -1.11 -11.17
C HIS A 307 2.55 -1.60 -12.59
N ARG A 308 1.52 -1.06 -13.22
CA ARG A 308 1.27 -1.17 -14.66
C ARG A 308 2.04 -0.08 -15.40
N GLU A 309 2.00 -0.10 -16.74
CA GLU A 309 2.51 1.04 -17.51
C GLU A 309 2.00 2.37 -16.95
N SER A 310 2.87 3.36 -16.91
CA SER A 310 2.61 4.68 -16.35
C SER A 310 2.04 5.64 -17.37
N THR A 311 1.26 6.62 -16.90
CA THR A 311 0.70 7.73 -17.66
C THR A 311 0.64 8.99 -16.80
N THR A 312 0.67 10.15 -17.44
CA THR A 312 0.33 11.43 -16.80
C THR A 312 -1.18 11.68 -16.70
N GLY A 313 -2.00 10.70 -17.10
CA GLY A 313 -3.46 10.83 -17.10
C GLY A 313 -3.94 11.99 -17.99
N PHE A 314 -4.88 12.76 -17.45
CA PHE A 314 -5.44 13.92 -18.17
C PHE A 314 -4.66 15.23 -17.95
N PHE A 315 -3.63 15.26 -17.14
CA PHE A 315 -2.93 16.50 -16.76
C PHE A 315 -2.38 17.29 -17.95
N TYR A 316 -1.94 16.59 -19.01
CA TYR A 316 -1.47 17.19 -20.25
C TYR A 316 -2.41 16.98 -21.44
N GLY A 317 -3.67 16.61 -21.19
CA GLY A 317 -4.71 16.40 -22.17
C GLY A 317 -5.10 14.93 -22.37
N ARG A 318 -6.06 14.68 -23.25
CA ARG A 318 -6.71 13.38 -23.42
C ARG A 318 -5.83 12.31 -24.07
N ALA A 319 -4.91 12.70 -24.93
CA ALA A 319 -4.15 11.75 -25.76
C ALA A 319 -3.37 10.69 -24.97
N GLU A 320 -2.94 11.01 -23.76
CA GLU A 320 -2.24 10.05 -22.89
C GLU A 320 -3.21 9.25 -22.01
N ALA A 321 -4.33 9.83 -21.62
CA ALA A 321 -5.33 9.20 -20.78
C ALA A 321 -6.12 8.10 -21.50
N ASP A 322 -6.33 8.24 -22.81
CA ASP A 322 -7.10 7.30 -23.63
C ASP A 322 -6.33 6.01 -23.98
N LYS A 323 -5.03 5.93 -23.63
CA LYS A 323 -4.22 4.74 -23.87
C LYS A 323 -4.46 3.68 -22.77
N THR A 324 -4.89 2.50 -23.17
CA THR A 324 -5.04 1.33 -22.31
C THR A 324 -3.73 0.54 -22.23
N THR A 325 -3.62 -0.35 -21.24
CA THR A 325 -2.48 -1.27 -21.09
C THR A 325 -2.96 -2.73 -21.02
N VAL A 326 -2.16 -3.62 -21.54
CA VAL A 326 -2.32 -5.07 -21.40
C VAL A 326 -1.30 -5.65 -20.41
N GLY A 327 -0.41 -4.80 -19.88
CA GLY A 327 0.68 -5.20 -18.99
C GLY A 327 0.19 -5.70 -17.64
N ALA A 328 0.83 -6.74 -17.13
CA ALA A 328 0.69 -7.19 -15.76
C ALA A 328 1.29 -6.14 -14.79
N SER A 329 0.81 -6.13 -13.55
CA SER A 329 1.43 -5.37 -12.47
C SER A 329 2.40 -6.30 -11.76
N ASP A 330 3.70 -6.15 -12.02
CA ASP A 330 4.72 -7.04 -11.48
C ASP A 330 5.84 -6.25 -10.79
N SER A 331 6.67 -6.93 -10.01
CA SER A 331 7.80 -6.36 -9.28
C SER A 331 8.97 -7.34 -9.31
N PRO A 332 10.20 -6.86 -9.55
CA PRO A 332 11.40 -7.70 -9.48
C PRO A 332 11.76 -8.09 -8.03
N TYR A 333 11.05 -7.57 -7.03
CA TYR A 333 11.34 -7.80 -5.62
C TYR A 333 10.12 -8.33 -4.86
N VAL A 334 10.41 -9.15 -3.85
CA VAL A 334 9.46 -9.62 -2.84
C VAL A 334 9.83 -9.02 -1.50
N LEU A 335 8.85 -8.50 -0.77
CA LEU A 335 9.03 -8.06 0.60
C LEU A 335 9.23 -9.29 1.48
N ALA A 336 10.45 -9.52 1.96
CA ALA A 336 10.82 -10.65 2.81
C ALA A 336 10.30 -10.47 4.25
N GLY A 337 10.39 -9.24 4.78
CA GLY A 337 9.94 -8.96 6.13
C GLY A 337 10.19 -7.53 6.58
N THR A 338 10.00 -7.30 7.89
CA THR A 338 10.24 -6.02 8.55
C THR A 338 11.07 -6.20 9.80
N VAL A 339 11.86 -5.18 10.17
CA VAL A 339 12.75 -5.20 11.34
C VAL A 339 12.17 -4.33 12.44
N GLY A 340 12.06 -4.86 13.66
CA GLY A 340 11.65 -4.13 14.86
C GLY A 340 12.79 -3.32 15.49
N ALA A 341 12.53 -2.75 16.66
CA ALA A 341 13.59 -2.13 17.46
C ALA A 341 14.59 -3.18 17.94
N GLU A 342 15.88 -2.81 17.98
CA GLU A 342 16.93 -3.70 18.51
C GLU A 342 16.58 -4.22 19.90
N TYR A 343 16.82 -5.49 20.13
CA TYR A 343 16.69 -6.07 21.46
C TYR A 343 17.69 -5.41 22.42
N ASP A 344 17.25 -5.09 23.63
CA ASP A 344 18.14 -4.61 24.67
C ASP A 344 19.14 -5.72 25.12
N ALA A 345 20.09 -5.35 25.96
CA ALA A 345 21.13 -6.28 26.43
C ALA A 345 20.53 -7.49 27.17
N ALA A 346 19.46 -7.31 27.94
CA ALA A 346 18.82 -8.38 28.71
C ALA A 346 18.07 -9.35 27.80
N GLN A 347 17.30 -8.80 26.82
CA GLN A 347 16.59 -9.57 25.81
C GLN A 347 17.57 -10.37 24.94
N THR A 348 18.66 -9.73 24.51
CA THR A 348 19.72 -10.36 23.72
C THR A 348 20.38 -11.51 24.48
N GLU A 349 20.73 -11.29 25.76
CA GLU A 349 21.30 -12.34 26.61
C GLU A 349 20.35 -13.52 26.82
N ALA A 350 19.04 -13.25 26.97
CA ALA A 350 18.03 -14.28 27.10
C ALA A 350 17.96 -15.21 25.89
N VAL A 351 18.08 -14.67 24.67
CA VAL A 351 18.09 -15.48 23.42
C VAL A 351 19.33 -16.39 23.38
N PHE A 352 20.50 -15.89 23.71
CA PHE A 352 21.73 -16.70 23.75
C PHE A 352 21.68 -17.77 24.85
N ALA A 353 21.17 -17.44 26.03
CA ALA A 353 21.00 -18.38 27.14
C ALA A 353 20.01 -19.50 26.76
N ALA A 354 18.90 -19.17 26.11
CA ALA A 354 17.95 -20.16 25.62
C ALA A 354 18.59 -21.11 24.59
N GLY A 355 19.46 -20.60 23.71
CA GLY A 355 20.20 -21.41 22.75
C GLY A 355 21.18 -22.36 23.43
N ALA A 356 21.92 -21.91 24.44
CA ALA A 356 22.83 -22.73 25.23
C ALA A 356 22.06 -23.85 25.98
N GLU A 357 20.92 -23.52 26.59
CA GLU A 357 20.07 -24.48 27.29
C GLU A 357 19.47 -25.52 26.32
N MET A 358 19.05 -25.11 25.12
CA MET A 358 18.58 -26.02 24.07
C MET A 358 19.63 -27.08 23.72
N ILE A 359 20.90 -26.67 23.55
CA ILE A 359 22.01 -27.60 23.27
C ILE A 359 22.25 -28.51 24.47
N ALA A 360 22.34 -27.95 25.69
CA ALA A 360 22.57 -28.73 26.92
C ALA A 360 21.44 -29.74 27.18
N ALA A 361 20.18 -29.36 26.91
CA ALA A 361 19.04 -30.28 27.04
C ALA A 361 19.16 -31.46 26.06
N ARG A 362 19.54 -31.20 24.81
CA ARG A 362 19.75 -32.23 23.79
C ARG A 362 20.91 -33.16 24.16
N GLU A 363 21.99 -32.62 24.69
CA GLU A 363 23.12 -33.43 25.16
C GLU A 363 22.74 -34.33 26.34
N ARG A 364 21.95 -33.82 27.32
CA ARG A 364 21.41 -34.62 28.41
C ARG A 364 20.50 -35.76 27.92
N GLU A 365 19.61 -35.46 26.99
CA GLU A 365 18.73 -36.46 26.39
C GLU A 365 19.52 -37.53 25.65
N ARG A 366 20.51 -37.14 24.86
CA ARG A 366 21.41 -38.04 24.13
C ARG A 366 22.24 -38.92 25.10
N ALA A 367 22.73 -38.37 26.22
CA ALA A 367 23.46 -39.12 27.24
C ALA A 367 22.59 -40.17 27.94
N ALA A 368 21.27 -39.93 28.03
CA ALA A 368 20.32 -40.86 28.65
C ALA A 368 19.87 -41.99 27.68
N MET A 369 20.17 -41.88 26.38
CA MET A 369 19.77 -42.90 25.37
C MET A 369 20.62 -44.17 25.47
N HIS A 370 20.01 -45.34 25.17
CA HIS A 370 20.71 -46.57 24.94
C HIS A 370 21.72 -46.44 23.75
N PRO A 371 22.92 -47.03 23.79
CA PRO A 371 23.97 -46.86 22.77
C PRO A 371 23.49 -47.05 21.32
N GLN A 372 22.64 -48.04 21.07
CA GLN A 372 22.09 -48.28 19.72
C GLN A 372 21.16 -47.16 19.27
N ALA A 373 20.31 -46.65 20.15
CA ALA A 373 19.39 -45.54 19.87
C ALA A 373 20.18 -44.24 19.62
N ARG A 374 21.23 -44.00 20.41
CA ARG A 374 22.13 -42.86 20.23
C ARG A 374 22.82 -42.88 18.86
N ALA A 375 23.39 -44.02 18.44
CA ALA A 375 24.00 -44.19 17.14
C ALA A 375 23.01 -44.03 15.97
N ALA A 376 21.72 -44.37 16.17
CA ALA A 376 20.67 -44.16 15.20
C ALA A 376 20.28 -42.67 15.10
N ALA A 377 20.19 -41.97 16.25
CA ALA A 377 19.93 -40.54 16.32
C ALA A 377 21.05 -39.74 15.65
N GLU A 378 22.30 -40.08 15.89
CA GLU A 378 23.48 -39.44 15.29
C GLU A 378 23.50 -39.59 13.75
N ARG A 379 23.06 -40.76 13.23
CA ARG A 379 22.89 -40.96 11.78
C ARG A 379 21.75 -40.17 11.20
N ASP A 380 20.61 -40.09 11.88
CA ASP A 380 19.44 -39.30 11.43
C ASP A 380 19.78 -37.80 11.42
N GLU A 381 20.47 -37.31 12.44
CA GLU A 381 20.92 -35.92 12.52
C GLU A 381 21.93 -35.56 11.40
N THR A 382 22.83 -36.52 11.07
CA THR A 382 23.77 -36.31 9.95
C THR A 382 23.07 -36.29 8.61
N ALA A 383 22.00 -37.10 8.45
CA ALA A 383 21.18 -37.12 7.24
C ALA A 383 20.20 -35.94 7.16
N HIS A 384 19.79 -35.43 8.31
CA HIS A 384 18.77 -34.39 8.47
C HIS A 384 19.21 -33.28 9.44
N PRO A 385 20.21 -32.47 9.08
CA PRO A 385 20.73 -31.42 9.98
C PRO A 385 19.68 -30.37 10.36
N GLU A 386 18.63 -30.21 9.55
CA GLU A 386 17.51 -29.34 9.86
C GLU A 386 16.71 -29.72 11.11
N LYS A 387 16.75 -31.02 11.52
CA LYS A 387 16.10 -31.48 12.74
C LYS A 387 16.89 -31.10 14.00
N CYS A 388 18.15 -30.74 13.85
CA CYS A 388 19.08 -30.41 14.93
C CYS A 388 19.76 -29.06 14.71
N PRO A 389 19.02 -27.95 14.74
CA PRO A 389 19.57 -26.63 14.48
C PRO A 389 20.67 -26.29 15.50
N ALA A 390 21.69 -25.58 15.04
CA ALA A 390 22.75 -25.03 15.91
C ALA A 390 22.16 -23.87 16.74
N ALA A 391 22.75 -23.62 17.90
CA ALA A 391 22.45 -22.46 18.72
C ALA A 391 23.16 -21.20 18.16
N LEU A 392 22.52 -20.07 18.30
CA LEU A 392 23.08 -18.78 17.96
C LEU A 392 24.33 -18.51 18.83
N GLN A 393 25.41 -18.07 18.19
CA GLN A 393 26.68 -17.75 18.86
C GLN A 393 26.89 -16.24 18.88
N LYS A 394 27.38 -15.72 20.02
CA LYS A 394 27.74 -14.30 20.14
C LYS A 394 28.88 -13.95 19.17
N ARG A 395 28.70 -12.85 18.46
CA ARG A 395 29.72 -12.22 17.60
C ARG A 395 29.89 -10.77 18.00
N ALA A 396 31.12 -10.30 18.14
CA ALA A 396 31.43 -8.92 18.52
C ALA A 396 30.92 -7.97 17.42
N GLY A 397 30.24 -6.90 17.80
CA GLY A 397 29.70 -5.92 16.87
C GLY A 397 28.46 -6.36 16.09
N TRP A 398 27.82 -7.44 16.53
CA TRP A 398 26.57 -7.90 15.96
C TRP A 398 25.37 -7.53 16.83
N HIS A 399 24.24 -7.25 16.17
CA HIS A 399 23.01 -6.74 16.74
C HIS A 399 21.86 -7.70 16.50
N LEU A 400 20.95 -7.83 17.43
CA LEU A 400 19.79 -8.72 17.36
C LEU A 400 18.51 -7.91 17.29
N TYR A 401 17.66 -8.23 16.31
CA TYR A 401 16.41 -7.53 16.04
C TYR A 401 15.23 -8.49 16.00
N PRO A 402 14.04 -8.10 16.50
CA PRO A 402 12.79 -8.75 16.12
C PRO A 402 12.61 -8.67 14.60
N TYR A 403 12.30 -9.78 13.98
CA TYR A 403 12.06 -9.85 12.54
C TYR A 403 10.69 -10.45 12.27
N VAL A 404 9.83 -9.71 11.59
CA VAL A 404 8.52 -10.20 11.14
C VAL A 404 8.66 -10.66 9.70
N SER A 405 8.63 -11.96 9.47
CA SER A 405 8.67 -12.53 8.12
C SER A 405 7.31 -12.36 7.46
N LEU A 406 7.30 -11.85 6.22
CA LEU A 406 6.09 -11.64 5.41
C LEU A 406 6.01 -12.60 4.22
N ASN A 407 7.14 -13.19 3.84
CA ASN A 407 7.22 -14.23 2.83
C ASN A 407 8.29 -15.25 3.21
N LYS A 408 8.16 -16.49 2.70
CA LYS A 408 9.19 -17.49 2.90
C LYS A 408 10.53 -16.96 2.37
N THR A 409 11.54 -17.01 3.25
CA THR A 409 12.90 -16.59 2.92
C THR A 409 13.88 -17.63 3.44
N ASP A 410 14.67 -18.22 2.55
CA ASP A 410 15.69 -19.18 2.91
C ASP A 410 16.93 -18.46 3.47
N ALA A 411 17.59 -19.03 4.48
CA ALA A 411 18.84 -18.52 5.00
C ALA A 411 19.90 -18.55 3.89
N GLY A 412 20.73 -17.51 3.85
CA GLY A 412 21.72 -17.37 2.78
C GLY A 412 21.25 -16.62 1.54
N THR A 413 19.96 -16.24 1.46
CA THR A 413 19.46 -15.36 0.43
C THR A 413 20.04 -13.96 0.61
N GLU A 414 20.46 -13.29 -0.49
CA GLU A 414 20.82 -11.88 -0.43
C GLU A 414 19.61 -11.01 -0.10
N LEU A 415 19.74 -10.20 0.96
CA LEU A 415 18.68 -9.31 1.43
C LEU A 415 19.05 -7.85 1.15
N GLU A 416 18.07 -7.02 0.87
CA GLU A 416 18.23 -5.57 0.79
C GLU A 416 17.43 -4.91 1.92
N ILE A 417 18.13 -4.15 2.77
CA ILE A 417 17.52 -3.36 3.85
C ILE A 417 17.18 -1.98 3.31
N ILE A 418 15.92 -1.60 3.42
CA ILE A 418 15.35 -0.35 2.92
C ILE A 418 14.94 0.52 4.10
N THR A 419 15.37 1.77 4.13
CA THR A 419 14.99 2.75 5.15
C THR A 419 14.48 4.05 4.53
N PRO A 420 13.92 4.98 5.30
CA PRO A 420 13.50 6.28 4.75
C PRO A 420 14.61 7.08 4.07
N ASP A 421 15.82 7.02 4.64
CA ASP A 421 16.95 7.89 4.23
C ASP A 421 18.04 7.16 3.45
N VAL A 422 18.08 5.85 3.50
CA VAL A 422 19.06 5.06 2.75
C VAL A 422 18.34 4.28 1.66
N LEU A 423 18.79 4.40 0.42
CA LEU A 423 18.15 3.77 -0.74
C LEU A 423 18.05 2.25 -0.52
N LYS A 424 19.17 1.62 -0.23
CA LYS A 424 19.29 0.21 0.16
C LYS A 424 20.65 -0.09 0.77
N THR A 425 20.71 -1.06 1.67
CA THR A 425 21.94 -1.69 2.13
C THR A 425 21.86 -3.18 1.85
N VAL A 426 22.82 -3.73 1.14
CA VAL A 426 22.88 -5.15 0.80
C VAL A 426 23.41 -5.93 2.00
N LEU A 427 22.72 -7.00 2.35
CA LEU A 427 23.05 -7.92 3.43
C LEU A 427 23.26 -9.31 2.83
N THR A 428 24.53 -9.69 2.67
CA THR A 428 24.93 -10.98 2.12
C THR A 428 24.82 -12.10 3.17
N ALA A 429 24.83 -13.35 2.74
CA ALA A 429 24.57 -14.52 3.57
C ALA A 429 25.45 -14.63 4.83
N GLU A 430 26.72 -14.20 4.74
CA GLU A 430 27.67 -14.25 5.86
C GLU A 430 27.46 -13.13 6.90
N ARG A 431 26.69 -12.10 6.56
CA ARG A 431 26.46 -10.92 7.40
C ARG A 431 25.20 -11.01 8.24
N TYR A 432 24.44 -12.08 8.15
CA TYR A 432 23.25 -12.26 8.96
C TYR A 432 22.97 -13.74 9.31
N VAL A 433 22.16 -13.93 10.32
CA VAL A 433 21.61 -15.23 10.73
C VAL A 433 20.15 -15.01 11.15
N PHE A 434 19.27 -15.86 10.68
CA PHE A 434 17.93 -15.95 11.27
C PHE A 434 17.96 -16.88 12.47
N ALA A 435 17.34 -16.46 13.57
CA ALA A 435 17.25 -17.25 14.79
C ALA A 435 15.84 -17.23 15.38
N ASN A 436 15.47 -18.30 16.07
CA ASN A 436 14.27 -18.32 16.88
C ASN A 436 14.54 -17.63 18.23
N PRO A 437 13.86 -16.53 18.56
CA PRO A 437 14.15 -15.76 19.78
C PRO A 437 13.76 -16.49 21.08
N LYS A 438 12.90 -17.52 21.02
CA LYS A 438 12.44 -18.27 22.20
C LYS A 438 13.43 -19.36 22.66
N ASN A 439 14.17 -19.94 21.71
CA ASN A 439 15.08 -21.05 22.01
C ASN A 439 16.49 -20.88 21.44
N GLY A 440 16.80 -19.74 20.84
CA GLY A 440 18.11 -19.40 20.29
C GLY A 440 18.57 -20.29 19.13
N ALA A 441 17.69 -21.09 18.51
CA ALA A 441 18.04 -21.97 17.40
C ALA A 441 18.25 -21.15 16.11
N ILE A 442 19.29 -21.49 15.34
CA ILE A 442 19.52 -20.97 14.00
C ILE A 442 18.47 -21.58 13.07
N LEU A 443 17.84 -20.73 12.25
CA LEU A 443 16.81 -21.12 11.28
C LEU A 443 17.41 -21.18 9.88
N SER A 444 17.10 -22.26 9.15
CA SER A 444 17.48 -22.42 7.74
C SER A 444 16.55 -21.67 6.78
N PHE A 445 15.37 -21.30 7.24
CA PHE A 445 14.40 -20.45 6.53
C PHE A 445 13.44 -19.83 7.54
N VAL A 446 12.74 -18.79 7.12
CA VAL A 446 11.66 -18.13 7.87
C VAL A 446 10.38 -18.06 7.05
N ASN A 447 9.25 -18.15 7.73
CA ASN A 447 7.90 -18.00 7.17
C ASN A 447 7.10 -16.97 7.98
N PRO A 448 5.96 -16.46 7.47
CA PRO A 448 5.12 -15.49 8.19
C PRO A 448 4.72 -15.88 9.62
N ASP A 449 4.54 -17.18 9.90
CA ASP A 449 4.11 -17.67 11.22
C ASP A 449 5.29 -18.04 12.15
N HIS A 450 6.53 -17.82 11.73
CA HIS A 450 7.70 -18.13 12.55
C HIS A 450 8.02 -16.98 13.51
N ASP A 451 8.21 -17.30 14.79
CA ASP A 451 8.96 -16.42 15.69
C ASP A 451 10.39 -16.30 15.18
N CYS A 452 10.78 -15.11 14.75
CA CYS A 452 12.08 -14.91 14.12
C CYS A 452 12.77 -13.66 14.64
N ALA A 453 14.08 -13.76 14.78
CA ALA A 453 14.99 -12.65 15.00
C ALA A 453 16.03 -12.62 13.88
N LEU A 454 16.44 -11.43 13.48
CA LEU A 454 17.56 -11.17 12.57
C LEU A 454 18.79 -10.78 13.40
N TYR A 455 19.85 -11.57 13.30
CA TYR A 455 21.14 -11.28 13.93
C TYR A 455 22.13 -10.89 12.85
N THR A 456 22.72 -9.70 12.93
CA THR A 456 23.54 -9.13 11.86
C THR A 456 24.58 -8.14 12.40
N ASP A 457 25.63 -7.89 11.60
CA ASP A 457 26.66 -6.87 11.86
C ASP A 457 26.20 -5.43 11.49
N LEU A 458 24.96 -5.28 11.01
CA LEU A 458 24.42 -4.01 10.54
C LEU A 458 23.54 -3.37 11.62
N LEU A 459 23.75 -2.06 11.87
CA LEU A 459 22.80 -1.25 12.63
C LEU A 459 21.58 -0.93 11.75
N ILE A 460 20.41 -1.44 12.15
CA ILE A 460 19.18 -1.32 11.40
C ILE A 460 18.16 -0.52 12.22
N PRO A 461 17.63 0.60 11.72
CA PRO A 461 16.57 1.33 12.40
C PRO A 461 15.27 0.52 12.43
N ALA A 462 14.50 0.67 13.50
CA ALA A 462 13.17 0.08 13.62
C ALA A 462 12.26 0.51 12.45
N GLY A 463 11.48 -0.43 11.93
CA GLY A 463 10.61 -0.21 10.78
C GLY A 463 11.35 -0.22 9.42
N ALA A 464 12.59 -0.69 9.37
CA ALA A 464 13.25 -0.98 8.11
C ALA A 464 12.53 -2.14 7.39
N LEU A 465 12.37 -2.01 6.08
CA LEU A 465 11.86 -3.08 5.21
C LEU A 465 13.02 -3.96 4.75
N VAL A 466 12.75 -5.26 4.64
CA VAL A 466 13.69 -6.24 4.10
C VAL A 466 13.07 -6.85 2.86
N ARG A 467 13.76 -6.75 1.72
CA ARG A 467 13.33 -7.35 0.47
C ARG A 467 14.38 -8.26 -0.12
N THR A 468 13.97 -9.13 -1.00
CA THR A 468 14.83 -9.97 -1.81
C THR A 468 14.36 -9.99 -3.25
N LYS A 469 15.22 -10.39 -4.18
CA LYS A 469 14.85 -10.57 -5.57
C LYS A 469 13.82 -11.68 -5.73
N ASP A 470 12.88 -11.49 -6.63
CA ASP A 470 11.89 -12.49 -6.96
C ASP A 470 12.45 -13.48 -7.99
N ALA A 471 12.72 -14.71 -7.54
CA ALA A 471 13.26 -15.76 -8.40
C ALA A 471 12.28 -16.19 -9.52
N GLU A 472 10.98 -15.97 -9.38
CA GLU A 472 10.01 -16.24 -10.46
C GLU A 472 10.06 -15.16 -11.53
N TYR A 473 10.19 -13.90 -11.10
CA TYR A 473 10.36 -12.76 -11.99
C TYR A 473 11.65 -12.90 -12.82
N GLU A 474 12.76 -13.27 -12.19
CA GLU A 474 14.06 -13.51 -12.88
C GLU A 474 13.96 -14.64 -13.93
N ARG A 475 13.07 -15.61 -13.73
CA ARG A 475 12.81 -16.70 -14.70
C ARG A 475 11.81 -16.32 -15.79
N GLY A 476 11.31 -15.08 -15.81
CA GLY A 476 10.34 -14.62 -16.80
C GLY A 476 8.92 -15.17 -16.59
N VAL A 477 8.61 -15.68 -15.40
CA VAL A 477 7.26 -16.14 -15.06
C VAL A 477 6.41 -14.93 -14.73
N VAL A 478 5.53 -14.53 -15.66
CA VAL A 478 4.57 -13.45 -15.42
C VAL A 478 3.52 -13.93 -14.41
N ARG A 479 3.48 -13.32 -13.25
CA ARG A 479 2.39 -13.56 -12.29
C ARG A 479 1.11 -12.89 -12.81
N THR A 480 0.16 -13.69 -13.25
CA THR A 480 -1.19 -13.18 -13.46
C THR A 480 -1.73 -12.71 -12.11
N THR A 481 -1.96 -11.41 -11.97
CA THR A 481 -2.39 -10.74 -10.72
C THR A 481 -3.69 -11.34 -10.22
N GLY A 482 -3.61 -12.19 -9.23
CA GLY A 482 -4.74 -12.88 -8.60
C GLY A 482 -4.43 -13.35 -7.19
N ARG A 483 -3.93 -12.43 -6.32
CA ARG A 483 -4.03 -12.60 -4.86
C ARG A 483 -4.37 -11.26 -4.22
#